data_f1048686eada34a9b198ac17d861732d
#
_entry.id   f1048686eada34a9b198ac17d861732d
#
_cell.length_a   1.000
_cell.length_b   1.000
_cell.length_c   1.000
_cell.angle_alpha   90.00
_cell.angle_beta   90.00
_cell.angle_gamma   90.00
#
_symmetry.space_group_name_H-M   'P 1'
#
loop_
_entity.id
_entity.type
_entity.pdbx_description
1 polymer ?
#
loop_
_entity_poly.entity_id
_entity_poly.type
_entity_poly.pdbx_seq_one_letter_code
_entity_poly.pdbx_strand_id
1 'polypeptide(L)'
;MKITNAILYLIGHSGIGKLTIAQEIQKLLPAILVDNHFINNVVFSLIDPDGVSPLPEQVWENTRRVREIVLDTIRDLSRPERNFIFTNVLVEGEPYDAEVFAKIHSLAVQRRSFFLPVRLSI
;
A
#
# COMPACT_ATOMS: atom_id res chain seq x y z
N MET A 1 9.36 22.26 -11.90
CA MET A 1 8.45 22.16 -10.75
C MET A 1 8.75 20.90 -9.97
N LYS A 2 8.84 21.01 -8.67
CA LYS A 2 9.14 19.87 -7.81
C LYS A 2 7.85 19.38 -7.15
N ILE A 3 7.53 18.11 -7.33
CA ILE A 3 6.35 17.51 -6.70
C ILE A 3 6.73 17.03 -5.30
N THR A 4 5.97 17.48 -4.30
CA THR A 4 6.16 17.10 -2.91
C THR A 4 4.82 16.75 -2.28
N ASN A 5 4.87 15.95 -1.22
CA ASN A 5 3.71 15.56 -0.43
C ASN A 5 2.60 14.95 -1.29
N ALA A 6 2.97 14.00 -2.15
CA ALA A 6 2.01 13.27 -2.97
C ALA A 6 1.96 11.81 -2.54
N ILE A 7 0.79 11.23 -2.57
CA ILE A 7 0.57 9.80 -2.39
C ILE A 7 -0.06 9.27 -3.68
N LEU A 8 0.71 8.44 -4.37
CA LEU A 8 0.26 7.74 -5.57
C LEU A 8 -0.12 6.31 -5.16
N TYR A 9 -1.31 5.88 -5.53
CA TYR A 9 -1.81 4.57 -5.15
C TYR A 9 -2.09 3.75 -6.39
N LEU A 10 -1.20 2.78 -6.67
CA LEU A 10 -1.33 1.90 -7.83
C LEU A 10 -2.15 0.68 -7.46
N ILE A 11 -3.27 0.47 -8.12
CA ILE A 11 -4.22 -0.59 -7.84
C ILE A 11 -4.37 -1.45 -9.10
N GLY A 12 -4.27 -2.77 -8.95
CA GLY A 12 -4.41 -3.67 -10.08
C GLY A 12 -4.17 -5.11 -9.68
N HIS A 13 -4.47 -6.02 -10.60
CA HIS A 13 -4.28 -7.46 -10.37
C HIS A 13 -2.81 -7.82 -10.21
N SER A 14 -2.56 -8.96 -9.56
CA SER A 14 -1.23 -9.55 -9.50
C SER A 14 -0.69 -9.78 -10.92
N GLY A 15 0.60 -9.48 -11.12
CA GLY A 15 1.23 -9.70 -12.42
C GLY A 15 0.99 -8.61 -13.45
N ILE A 16 0.25 -7.55 -13.12
CA ILE A 16 0.01 -6.43 -14.05
C ILE A 16 1.20 -5.46 -14.14
N GLY A 17 2.25 -5.68 -13.34
CA GLY A 17 3.45 -4.85 -13.42
C GLY A 17 3.45 -3.64 -12.50
N LYS A 18 2.67 -3.65 -11.41
CA LYS A 18 2.62 -2.51 -10.46
C LYS A 18 4.00 -2.14 -9.92
N LEU A 19 4.78 -3.13 -9.54
CA LEU A 19 6.11 -2.88 -8.99
C LEU A 19 7.03 -2.25 -10.04
N THR A 20 7.00 -2.77 -11.27
CA THR A 20 7.80 -2.22 -12.36
C THR A 20 7.42 -0.77 -12.65
N ILE A 21 6.12 -0.49 -12.70
CA ILE A 21 5.61 0.87 -12.92
C ILE A 21 6.04 1.78 -11.78
N ALA A 22 5.91 1.32 -10.53
CA ALA A 22 6.32 2.11 -9.36
C ALA A 22 7.80 2.45 -9.40
N GLN A 23 8.65 1.49 -9.77
CA GLN A 23 10.09 1.71 -9.88
C GLN A 23 10.44 2.69 -11.00
N GLU A 24 9.74 2.65 -12.11
CA GLU A 24 9.92 3.63 -13.19
C GLU A 24 9.52 5.04 -12.75
N ILE A 25 8.43 5.15 -11.98
CA ILE A 25 8.01 6.44 -11.43
C ILE A 25 9.05 6.97 -10.46
N GLN A 26 9.66 6.10 -9.64
CA GLN A 26 10.71 6.52 -8.70
C GLN A 26 11.94 7.13 -9.40
N LYS A 27 12.18 6.79 -10.65
CA LYS A 27 13.26 7.40 -11.43
C LYS A 27 12.96 8.86 -11.80
N LEU A 28 11.68 9.19 -11.91
CA LEU A 28 11.23 10.53 -12.31
C LEU A 28 10.82 11.39 -11.11
N LEU A 29 10.33 10.76 -10.06
CA LEU A 29 9.79 11.43 -8.87
C LEU A 29 10.34 10.75 -7.63
N PRO A 30 11.17 11.42 -6.83
CA PRO A 30 11.64 10.83 -5.57
C PRO A 30 10.46 10.47 -4.68
N ALA A 31 10.31 9.19 -4.38
CA ALA A 31 9.20 8.68 -3.58
C ALA A 31 9.63 7.40 -2.87
N ILE A 32 9.05 7.18 -1.70
CA ILE A 32 9.22 5.94 -0.96
C ILE A 32 8.15 4.95 -1.43
N LEU A 33 8.59 3.76 -1.84
CA LEU A 33 7.67 2.71 -2.27
C LEU A 33 7.22 1.89 -1.07
N VAL A 34 5.90 1.83 -0.88
CA VAL A 34 5.26 1.00 0.15
C VAL A 34 4.49 -0.09 -0.59
N ASP A 35 5.19 -1.16 -0.95
CA ASP A 35 4.60 -2.28 -1.66
C ASP A 35 3.78 -3.12 -0.67
N ASN A 36 2.59 -3.55 -1.08
CA ASN A 36 1.73 -4.37 -0.25
C ASN A 36 2.39 -5.69 0.15
N HIS A 37 3.23 -6.27 -0.71
CA HIS A 37 3.97 -7.49 -0.37
C HIS A 37 4.91 -7.27 0.82
N PHE A 38 5.50 -6.10 0.94
CA PHE A 38 6.37 -5.77 2.06
C PHE A 38 5.59 -5.85 3.39
N ILE A 39 4.36 -5.36 3.41
CA ILE A 39 3.49 -5.40 4.59
C ILE A 39 3.07 -6.84 4.88
N ASN A 40 2.58 -7.55 3.87
CA ASN A 40 2.06 -8.90 4.04
C ASN A 40 3.15 -9.89 4.42
N ASN A 41 4.35 -9.74 3.87
CA ASN A 41 5.44 -10.69 4.11
C ASN A 41 5.94 -10.69 5.55
N VAL A 42 5.72 -9.65 6.32
CA VAL A 42 6.04 -9.65 7.75
C VAL A 42 5.33 -10.82 8.44
N VAL A 43 4.08 -11.10 8.06
CA VAL A 43 3.30 -12.18 8.66
C VAL A 43 3.45 -13.48 7.86
N PHE A 44 3.26 -13.43 6.54
CA PHE A 44 3.24 -14.64 5.72
C PHE A 44 4.57 -15.38 5.69
N SER A 45 5.69 -14.68 5.73
CA SER A 45 7.01 -15.32 5.74
C SER A 45 7.28 -16.11 7.01
N LEU A 46 6.52 -15.87 8.07
CA LEU A 46 6.71 -16.51 9.37
C LEU A 46 5.81 -17.72 9.60
N ILE A 47 4.80 -17.94 8.76
CA ILE A 47 3.84 -19.04 8.95
C ILE A 47 3.96 -20.12 7.88
N ASP A 48 4.71 -19.88 6.82
CA ASP A 48 4.96 -20.85 5.74
C ASP A 48 3.65 -21.51 5.24
N PRO A 49 2.71 -20.73 4.68
CA PRO A 49 1.40 -21.27 4.30
C PRO A 49 1.53 -22.31 3.19
N ASP A 50 0.71 -23.38 3.24
CA ASP A 50 0.75 -24.46 2.28
C ASP A 50 -0.01 -24.15 0.97
N GLY A 51 -0.72 -23.01 0.92
CA GLY A 51 -1.50 -22.63 -0.26
C GLY A 51 -2.82 -23.36 -0.43
N VAL A 52 -3.16 -24.26 0.48
CA VAL A 52 -4.35 -25.10 0.39
C VAL A 52 -5.28 -24.90 1.59
N SER A 53 -4.72 -24.93 2.80
CA SER A 53 -5.49 -24.79 4.04
C SER A 53 -5.98 -23.36 4.22
N PRO A 54 -7.19 -23.15 4.74
CA PRO A 54 -7.66 -21.82 5.08
C PRO A 54 -6.74 -21.17 6.12
N LEU A 55 -6.45 -19.88 5.95
CA LEU A 55 -5.63 -19.13 6.90
C LEU A 55 -6.46 -18.75 8.11
N PRO A 56 -5.88 -18.88 9.33
CA PRO A 56 -6.58 -18.42 10.54
C PRO A 56 -6.89 -16.93 10.47
N GLU A 57 -7.97 -16.52 11.10
CA GLU A 57 -8.38 -15.12 11.17
C GLU A 57 -7.26 -14.23 11.71
N GLN A 58 -6.46 -14.74 12.63
CA GLN A 58 -5.37 -14.00 13.25
C GLN A 58 -4.31 -13.55 12.22
N VAL A 59 -4.15 -14.27 11.11
CA VAL A 59 -3.22 -13.87 10.03
C VAL A 59 -3.63 -12.50 9.49
N TRP A 60 -4.93 -12.32 9.21
CA TRP A 60 -5.46 -11.07 8.68
C TRP A 60 -5.44 -9.97 9.73
N GLU A 61 -5.72 -10.32 10.98
CA GLU A 61 -5.64 -9.39 12.10
C GLU A 61 -4.22 -8.86 12.28
N ASN A 62 -3.24 -9.74 12.26
CA ASN A 62 -1.83 -9.35 12.39
C ASN A 62 -1.36 -8.52 11.19
N THR A 63 -1.78 -8.87 9.99
CA THR A 63 -1.46 -8.10 8.79
C THR A 63 -2.05 -6.69 8.87
N ARG A 64 -3.28 -6.56 9.39
CA ARG A 64 -3.90 -5.27 9.64
C ARG A 64 -3.07 -4.43 10.61
N ARG A 65 -2.58 -5.05 11.68
CA ARG A 65 -1.76 -4.36 12.68
C ARG A 65 -0.43 -3.87 12.10
N VAL A 66 0.20 -4.68 11.26
CA VAL A 66 1.42 -4.25 10.56
C VAL A 66 1.14 -3.06 9.66
N ARG A 67 0.05 -3.10 8.91
CA ARG A 67 -0.34 -1.99 8.04
C ARG A 67 -0.58 -0.72 8.85
N GLU A 68 -1.25 -0.82 9.97
CA GLU A 68 -1.50 0.34 10.83
C GLU A 68 -0.21 0.95 11.34
N ILE A 69 0.78 0.14 11.72
CA ILE A 69 2.08 0.65 12.14
C ILE A 69 2.77 1.39 10.99
N VAL A 70 2.72 0.85 9.78
CA VAL A 70 3.30 1.50 8.61
C VAL A 70 2.65 2.86 8.37
N LEU A 71 1.31 2.91 8.38
CA LEU A 71 0.58 4.15 8.12
C LEU A 71 0.79 5.18 9.23
N ASP A 72 0.80 4.73 10.50
CA ASP A 72 1.05 5.62 11.64
C ASP A 72 2.47 6.20 11.58
N THR A 73 3.44 5.38 11.20
CA THR A 73 4.83 5.83 11.05
C THR A 73 4.94 6.91 9.99
N ILE A 74 4.28 6.72 8.85
CA ILE A 74 4.28 7.73 7.79
C ILE A 74 3.60 9.01 8.27
N ARG A 75 2.44 8.89 8.93
CA ARG A 75 1.70 10.05 9.43
C ARG A 75 2.50 10.87 10.44
N ASP A 76 3.14 10.18 11.39
CA ASP A 76 3.70 10.84 12.57
C ASP A 76 5.19 11.15 12.46
N LEU A 77 5.94 10.36 11.68
CA LEU A 77 7.41 10.44 11.67
C LEU A 77 8.01 10.81 10.33
N SER A 78 7.29 10.65 9.23
CA SER A 78 7.82 10.97 7.92
C SER A 78 7.69 12.46 7.63
N ARG A 79 8.68 12.99 6.91
CA ARG A 79 8.68 14.43 6.56
C ARG A 79 7.46 14.77 5.70
N PRO A 80 6.84 15.93 5.93
CA PRO A 80 5.63 16.31 5.17
C PRO A 80 5.83 16.41 3.67
N GLU A 81 7.04 16.74 3.20
CA GLU A 81 7.32 16.89 1.77
C GLU A 81 7.57 15.56 1.04
N ARG A 82 7.70 14.44 1.76
CA ARG A 82 7.96 13.14 1.15
C ARG A 82 6.78 12.67 0.31
N ASN A 83 7.11 12.08 -0.83
CA ASN A 83 6.15 11.39 -1.68
C ASN A 83 6.16 9.90 -1.38
N PHE A 84 5.01 9.26 -1.51
CA PHE A 84 4.85 7.81 -1.32
C PHE A 84 4.13 7.18 -2.49
N ILE A 85 4.53 5.96 -2.83
CA ILE A 85 3.82 5.13 -3.80
C ILE A 85 3.35 3.88 -3.07
N PHE A 86 2.03 3.67 -3.01
CA PHE A 86 1.43 2.45 -2.46
C PHE A 86 1.00 1.55 -3.61
N THR A 87 1.06 0.24 -3.40
CA THR A 87 0.57 -0.74 -4.37
C THR A 87 -0.36 -1.73 -3.67
N ASN A 88 -1.47 -2.07 -4.31
CA ASN A 88 -2.40 -3.09 -3.79
C ASN A 88 -3.13 -3.80 -4.92
N VAL A 89 -3.54 -5.03 -4.65
CA VAL A 89 -4.63 -5.69 -5.35
C VAL A 89 -5.88 -5.40 -4.53
N LEU A 90 -6.84 -4.69 -5.10
CA LEU A 90 -8.12 -4.40 -4.44
C LEU A 90 -9.24 -4.99 -5.27
N VAL A 91 -10.08 -5.80 -4.63
CA VAL A 91 -11.25 -6.42 -5.25
C VAL A 91 -12.48 -5.61 -4.87
N GLU A 92 -13.20 -5.15 -5.88
CA GLU A 92 -14.42 -4.38 -5.67
C GLU A 92 -15.45 -5.24 -4.95
N GLY A 93 -16.10 -4.66 -3.95
CA GLY A 93 -17.09 -5.38 -3.14
C GLY A 93 -16.51 -6.16 -1.97
N GLU A 94 -15.18 -6.27 -1.87
CA GLU A 94 -14.54 -6.94 -0.74
C GLU A 94 -14.37 -5.96 0.42
N PRO A 95 -15.02 -6.19 1.59
CA PRO A 95 -14.97 -5.24 2.70
C PRO A 95 -13.58 -4.95 3.23
N TYR A 96 -12.72 -5.97 3.29
CA TYR A 96 -11.33 -5.80 3.76
C TYR A 96 -10.56 -4.87 2.83
N ASP A 97 -10.73 -5.03 1.52
CA ASP A 97 -10.04 -4.20 0.53
C ASP A 97 -10.55 -2.76 0.57
N ALA A 98 -11.85 -2.58 0.78
CA ALA A 98 -12.44 -1.24 0.96
C ALA A 98 -11.85 -0.56 2.21
N GLU A 99 -11.64 -1.30 3.29
CA GLU A 99 -11.02 -0.79 4.50
C GLU A 99 -9.57 -0.33 4.24
N VAL A 100 -8.80 -1.13 3.50
CA VAL A 100 -7.42 -0.79 3.16
C VAL A 100 -7.38 0.51 2.35
N PHE A 101 -8.22 0.63 1.33
CA PHE A 101 -8.31 1.86 0.53
C PHE A 101 -8.65 3.06 1.40
N ALA A 102 -9.64 2.92 2.27
CA ALA A 102 -10.09 4.01 3.14
C ALA A 102 -8.97 4.47 4.08
N LYS A 103 -8.17 3.55 4.59
CA LYS A 103 -7.06 3.88 5.49
C LYS A 103 -5.95 4.65 4.78
N ILE A 104 -5.61 4.26 3.56
CA ILE A 104 -4.59 4.96 2.79
C ILE A 104 -5.09 6.35 2.37
N HIS A 105 -6.35 6.44 1.98
CA HIS A 105 -6.97 7.73 1.68
C HIS A 105 -6.99 8.64 2.92
N SER A 106 -7.35 8.09 4.08
CA SER A 106 -7.35 8.83 5.33
C SER A 106 -5.95 9.35 5.68
N LEU A 107 -4.91 8.56 5.45
CA LEU A 107 -3.53 9.00 5.63
C LEU A 107 -3.24 10.22 4.76
N ALA A 108 -3.66 10.19 3.50
CA ALA A 108 -3.46 11.32 2.58
C ALA A 108 -4.17 12.58 3.10
N VAL A 109 -5.41 12.42 3.58
CA VAL A 109 -6.17 13.54 4.16
C VAL A 109 -5.44 14.11 5.37
N GLN A 110 -4.99 13.26 6.29
CA GLN A 110 -4.31 13.68 7.51
C GLN A 110 -2.97 14.39 7.23
N ARG A 111 -2.28 13.98 6.17
CA ARG A 111 -1.02 14.61 5.75
C ARG A 111 -1.24 15.82 4.84
N ARG A 112 -2.49 16.07 4.44
CA ARG A 112 -2.83 17.09 3.43
C ARG A 112 -2.08 16.84 2.13
N SER A 113 -1.97 15.57 1.76
CA SER A 113 -1.25 15.13 0.57
C SER A 113 -2.14 15.23 -0.66
N PHE A 114 -1.50 15.44 -1.82
CA PHE A 114 -2.16 15.18 -3.10
C PHE A 114 -2.32 13.68 -3.24
N PHE A 115 -3.55 13.19 -3.38
CA PHE A 115 -3.85 11.75 -3.43
C PHE A 115 -4.29 11.37 -4.83
N LEU A 116 -3.53 10.46 -5.46
CA LEU A 116 -3.81 10.01 -6.81
C LEU A 116 -3.92 8.48 -6.86
N PRO A 117 -5.13 7.92 -6.72
CA PRO A 117 -5.33 6.50 -6.97
C PRO A 117 -5.39 6.24 -8.47
N VAL A 118 -4.66 5.21 -8.92
CA VAL A 118 -4.61 4.83 -10.34
C VAL A 118 -4.90 3.35 -10.43
N ARG A 119 -5.98 2.99 -11.11
CA ARG A 119 -6.32 1.60 -11.36
C ARG A 119 -5.70 1.17 -12.69
N LEU A 120 -4.87 0.14 -12.61
CA LEU A 120 -4.23 -0.43 -13.79
C LEU A 120 -5.06 -1.60 -14.30
N SER A 121 -5.28 -1.64 -15.61
CA SER A 121 -6.00 -2.74 -16.26
C SER A 121 -5.29 -3.12 -17.54
N ILE A 122 -5.53 -4.33 -17.98
CA ILE A 122 -4.99 -4.84 -19.24
C ILE A 122 -5.96 -4.51 -20.37
#